data_2bc64ff3ad3206b3e0ab7d683f60ca2e
#
_entry.id   2bc64ff3ad3206b3e0ab7d683f60ca2e
#
_cell.length_a   1.000
_cell.length_b   1.000
_cell.length_c   1.000
_cell.angle_alpha   90.00
_cell.angle_beta   90.00
_cell.angle_gamma   90.00
#
_symmetry.space_group_name_H-M   'P 1'
#
loop_
_entity.id
_entity.type
_entity.pdbx_description
1 polymer ?
#
loop_
_entity_poly.entity_id
_entity_poly.type
_entity_poly.pdbx_seq_one_letter_code
_entity_poly.pdbx_strand_id
1 'polypeptide(L)'
;MGKIDFHVAHTLSLAEAKRRMEKLTQHWAKHGIQSTWSGDEAKLHGRVMGIALDATLRVTDKTVGGEATDPGLLLRGQAKKYLTHKFETWLDPKRSIEELEKT
;
A
#
# COMPACT_ATOMS: atom_id res chain seq x y z
N MET A 1 0.55 -18.36 -11.11
CA MET A 1 0.39 -17.43 -10.70
C MET A 1 1.37 -16.67 -9.92
N GLY A 2 1.91 -15.67 -10.44
CA GLY A 2 2.91 -14.85 -9.82
C GLY A 2 2.32 -13.82 -8.91
N LYS A 3 3.21 -13.18 -8.21
CA LYS A 3 2.89 -11.99 -7.43
C LYS A 3 3.75 -10.87 -7.96
N ILE A 4 3.23 -9.65 -7.86
CA ILE A 4 4.04 -8.48 -8.17
C ILE A 4 4.65 -7.96 -6.87
N ASP A 5 5.93 -7.58 -6.96
CA ASP A 5 6.64 -6.99 -5.84
C ASP A 5 6.65 -5.49 -5.99
N PHE A 6 6.59 -4.79 -4.88
CA PHE A 6 6.74 -3.35 -4.88
C PHE A 6 7.49 -2.91 -3.63
N HIS A 7 8.25 -1.83 -3.74
CA HIS A 7 8.78 -1.19 -2.55
C HIS A 7 9.15 0.25 -2.86
N VAL A 8 9.03 1.09 -1.86
CA VAL A 8 9.25 2.52 -1.98
C VAL A 8 10.10 2.95 -0.79
N ALA A 9 11.17 3.67 -1.06
CA ALA A 9 12.01 4.24 0.00
C ALA A 9 11.33 5.47 0.60
N HIS A 10 11.57 5.72 1.88
CA HIS A 10 11.07 6.91 2.54
C HIS A 10 12.10 7.44 3.53
N THR A 11 11.89 8.67 3.97
CA THR A 11 12.77 9.34 4.93
C THR A 11 12.08 9.61 6.26
N LEU A 12 10.89 9.03 6.45
CA LEU A 12 10.11 9.18 7.68
C LEU A 12 10.65 8.23 8.75
N SER A 13 10.28 8.49 10.02
CA SER A 13 10.53 7.51 11.06
C SER A 13 9.66 6.27 10.81
N LEU A 14 10.04 5.16 11.41
CA LEU A 14 9.23 3.93 11.32
C LEU A 14 7.82 4.18 11.83
N ALA A 15 7.70 4.88 12.95
CA ALA A 15 6.40 5.17 13.55
C ALA A 15 5.52 6.00 12.63
N GLU A 16 6.10 7.02 11.99
CA GLU A 16 5.33 7.87 11.09
C GLU A 16 4.97 7.14 9.80
N ALA A 17 5.89 6.37 9.24
CA ALA A 17 5.62 5.58 8.05
C ALA A 17 4.49 4.57 8.31
N LYS A 18 4.55 3.90 9.44
CA LYS A 18 3.51 2.94 9.82
C LYS A 18 2.16 3.63 10.01
N ARG A 19 2.16 4.78 10.68
CA ARG A 19 0.93 5.55 10.89
C ARG A 19 0.28 5.91 9.57
N ARG A 20 1.07 6.35 8.59
CA ARG A 20 0.56 6.71 7.28
C ARG A 20 0.01 5.50 6.52
N MET A 21 0.67 4.35 6.64
CA MET A 21 0.18 3.14 6.00
C MET A 21 -1.08 2.62 6.66
N GLU A 22 -1.20 2.75 7.97
CA GLU A 22 -2.44 2.41 8.67
C GLU A 22 -3.59 3.28 8.17
N LYS A 23 -3.35 4.56 8.00
CA LYS A 23 -4.38 5.47 7.46
C LYS A 23 -4.73 5.13 6.02
N LEU A 24 -3.75 4.81 5.21
CA LEU A 24 -3.98 4.42 3.83
C LEU A 24 -4.82 3.14 3.75
N THR A 25 -4.51 2.14 4.57
CA THR A 25 -5.29 0.90 4.57
C THR A 25 -6.71 1.13 5.08
N GLN A 26 -6.90 2.05 6.03
CA GLN A 26 -8.24 2.45 6.46
C GLN A 26 -9.01 3.12 5.31
N HIS A 27 -8.34 3.91 4.51
CA HIS A 27 -8.94 4.54 3.34
C HIS A 27 -9.36 3.46 2.32
N TRP A 28 -8.50 2.47 2.10
CA TRP A 28 -8.81 1.37 1.19
C TRP A 28 -9.96 0.50 1.70
N ALA A 29 -10.16 0.42 3.01
CA ALA A 29 -11.28 -0.35 3.57
C ALA A 29 -12.62 0.17 3.07
N LYS A 30 -12.71 1.45 2.77
CA LYS A 30 -13.93 2.05 2.22
C LYS A 30 -14.19 1.57 0.79
N HIS A 31 -13.21 0.99 0.15
CA HIS A 31 -13.31 0.50 -1.23
C HIS A 31 -13.31 -1.03 -1.29
N GLY A 32 -13.55 -1.70 -0.15
CA GLY A 32 -13.69 -3.14 -0.13
C GLY A 32 -12.41 -3.92 0.12
N ILE A 33 -11.32 -3.25 0.52
CA ILE A 33 -10.07 -3.92 0.84
C ILE A 33 -9.90 -3.92 2.35
N GLN A 34 -9.91 -5.10 2.95
CA GLN A 34 -9.72 -5.24 4.39
C GLN A 34 -8.25 -5.47 4.70
N SER A 35 -7.83 -4.98 5.84
CA SER A 35 -6.44 -5.14 6.28
C SER A 35 -6.39 -5.65 7.71
N THR A 36 -5.36 -6.45 7.99
CA THR A 36 -5.09 -6.95 9.32
C THR A 36 -3.62 -6.67 9.61
N TRP A 37 -3.36 -5.86 10.61
CA TRP A 37 -2.00 -5.50 11.01
C TRP A 37 -1.47 -6.42 12.08
N SER A 38 -0.22 -6.80 11.95
CA SER A 38 0.51 -7.56 12.96
C SER A 38 1.92 -6.98 13.01
N GLY A 39 2.21 -6.19 14.05
CA GLY A 39 3.46 -5.45 14.11
C GLY A 39 3.56 -4.46 12.96
N ASP A 40 4.62 -4.54 12.19
CA ASP A 40 4.87 -3.63 11.06
C ASP A 40 4.46 -4.24 9.72
N GLU A 41 3.65 -5.27 9.75
CA GLU A 41 3.20 -5.96 8.55
C GLU A 41 1.68 -6.00 8.51
N ALA A 42 1.12 -5.80 7.33
CA ALA A 42 -0.33 -5.88 7.13
C ALA A 42 -0.64 -6.88 6.03
N LYS A 43 -1.70 -7.63 6.22
CA LYS A 43 -2.26 -8.48 5.18
C LYS A 43 -3.52 -7.83 4.66
N LEU A 44 -3.60 -7.71 3.34
CA LEU A 44 -4.70 -7.04 2.66
C LEU A 44 -5.48 -8.06 1.85
N HIS A 45 -6.80 -7.95 1.90
CA HIS A 45 -7.67 -8.88 1.20
C HIS A 45 -8.94 -8.16 0.76
N GLY A 46 -9.35 -8.36 -0.48
CA GLY A 46 -10.58 -7.76 -0.98
C GLY A 46 -10.74 -7.93 -2.47
N ARG A 47 -11.63 -7.12 -3.02
CA ARG A 47 -11.86 -7.08 -4.46
C ARG A 47 -11.83 -5.64 -4.93
N VAL A 48 -11.17 -5.44 -6.06
CA VAL A 48 -11.12 -4.13 -6.72
C VAL A 48 -11.51 -4.36 -8.17
N MET A 49 -12.60 -3.73 -8.60
CA MET A 49 -13.10 -3.82 -9.98
C MET A 49 -13.32 -5.27 -10.42
N GLY A 50 -13.83 -6.11 -9.50
CA GLY A 50 -14.11 -7.52 -9.79
C GLY A 50 -12.92 -8.45 -9.69
N ILE A 51 -11.73 -7.92 -9.41
CA ILE A 51 -10.51 -8.72 -9.30
C ILE A 51 -10.20 -8.96 -7.82
N ALA A 52 -10.03 -10.24 -7.46
CA ALA A 52 -9.64 -10.59 -6.10
C ALA A 52 -8.21 -10.13 -5.84
N LEU A 53 -8.02 -9.50 -4.70
CA LEU A 53 -6.72 -8.96 -4.31
C LEU A 53 -6.27 -9.54 -2.99
N ASP A 54 -5.07 -10.09 -2.97
CA ASP A 54 -4.38 -10.47 -1.74
C ASP A 54 -3.01 -9.84 -1.78
N ALA A 55 -2.64 -9.19 -0.69
CA ALA A 55 -1.36 -8.50 -0.63
C ALA A 55 -0.79 -8.55 0.77
N THR A 56 0.52 -8.39 0.85
CA THR A 56 1.23 -8.22 2.11
C THR A 56 2.01 -6.92 2.03
N LEU A 57 1.90 -6.11 3.07
CA LEU A 57 2.55 -4.82 3.15
C LEU A 57 3.48 -4.82 4.37
N ARG A 58 4.74 -4.42 4.17
CA ARG A 58 5.73 -4.36 5.25
C ARG A 58 6.31 -2.96 5.34
N VAL A 59 6.37 -2.44 6.56
CA VAL A 59 6.93 -1.12 6.82
C VAL A 59 8.25 -1.29 7.57
N THR A 60 9.30 -0.68 7.06
CA THR A 60 10.58 -0.63 7.76
C THR A 60 10.94 0.84 8.01
N ASP A 61 12.05 1.08 8.67
CA ASP A 61 12.51 2.43 8.96
C ASP A 61 12.96 3.18 7.70
N LYS A 62 13.12 2.48 6.57
CA LYS A 62 13.62 3.10 5.33
C LYS A 62 12.75 2.81 4.12
N THR A 63 11.89 1.80 4.19
CA THR A 63 11.08 1.40 3.03
C THR A 63 9.69 0.97 3.45
N VAL A 64 8.78 1.02 2.46
CA VAL A 64 7.50 0.33 2.54
C VAL A 64 7.43 -0.54 1.30
N GLY A 65 7.17 -1.83 1.49
CA GLY A 65 7.13 -2.74 0.37
C GLY A 65 6.27 -3.95 0.65
N GLY A 66 6.23 -4.86 -0.30
CA GLY A 66 5.48 -6.08 -0.16
C GLY A 66 5.21 -6.74 -1.48
N GLU A 67 4.17 -7.57 -1.46
CA GLU A 67 3.79 -8.38 -2.62
C GLU A 67 2.27 -8.31 -2.77
N ALA A 68 1.81 -8.38 -4.00
CA ALA A 68 0.38 -8.39 -4.30
C ALA A 68 0.09 -9.42 -5.38
N THR A 69 -1.16 -9.89 -5.41
CA THR A 69 -1.61 -10.80 -6.46
C THR A 69 -1.38 -10.16 -7.83
N ASP A 70 -0.82 -10.94 -8.75
CA ASP A 70 -0.62 -10.49 -10.12
C ASP A 70 -1.98 -10.39 -10.81
N PRO A 71 -2.38 -9.20 -11.29
CA PRO A 71 -3.67 -9.03 -11.94
C PRO A 71 -3.69 -9.47 -13.41
N GLY A 72 -2.58 -10.04 -13.90
CA GLY A 72 -2.48 -10.51 -15.27
C GLY A 72 -1.58 -9.63 -16.10
N LEU A 73 -1.16 -10.16 -17.25
CA LEU A 73 -0.18 -9.51 -18.11
C LEU A 73 -0.54 -8.09 -18.51
N LEU A 74 -1.81 -7.84 -18.83
CA LEU A 74 -2.23 -6.54 -19.32
C LEU A 74 -2.27 -5.48 -18.21
N LEU A 75 -2.52 -5.89 -16.97
CA LEU A 75 -2.70 -4.95 -15.87
C LEU A 75 -1.51 -4.88 -14.92
N ARG A 76 -0.55 -5.80 -15.07
CA ARG A 76 0.59 -5.90 -14.15
C ARG A 76 1.38 -4.60 -14.04
N GLY A 77 1.73 -4.02 -15.17
CA GLY A 77 2.49 -2.78 -15.19
C GLY A 77 1.73 -1.61 -14.58
N GLN A 78 0.43 -1.51 -14.89
CA GLN A 78 -0.41 -0.44 -14.35
C GLN A 78 -0.61 -0.61 -12.85
N ALA A 79 -0.79 -1.84 -12.37
CA ALA A 79 -0.98 -2.11 -10.95
C ALA A 79 0.27 -1.73 -10.16
N LYS A 80 1.43 -2.14 -10.63
CA LYS A 80 2.68 -1.81 -9.97
C LYS A 80 2.93 -0.29 -9.95
N LYS A 81 2.66 0.36 -11.07
CA LYS A 81 2.81 1.81 -11.19
C LYS A 81 1.88 2.55 -10.24
N TYR A 82 0.62 2.10 -10.16
CA TYR A 82 -0.36 2.69 -9.26
C TYR A 82 0.08 2.56 -7.80
N LEU A 83 0.49 1.37 -7.40
CA LEU A 83 0.92 1.13 -6.03
C LEU A 83 2.15 1.95 -5.66
N THR A 84 3.14 1.97 -6.54
CA THR A 84 4.36 2.73 -6.33
C THR A 84 4.04 4.22 -6.17
N HIS A 85 3.23 4.76 -7.06
CA HIS A 85 2.85 6.18 -7.00
C HIS A 85 2.07 6.49 -5.73
N LYS A 86 1.14 5.62 -5.35
CA LYS A 86 0.33 5.82 -4.15
C LYS A 86 1.20 5.84 -2.90
N PHE A 87 2.14 4.90 -2.80
CA PHE A 87 3.03 4.85 -1.65
C PHE A 87 3.99 6.03 -1.64
N GLU A 88 4.53 6.43 -2.79
CA GLU A 88 5.39 7.61 -2.86
C GLU A 88 4.66 8.85 -2.37
N THR A 89 3.41 9.02 -2.79
CA THR A 89 2.59 10.15 -2.36
C THR A 89 2.34 10.12 -0.86
N TRP A 90 1.95 8.97 -0.33
CA TRP A 90 1.62 8.85 1.09
C TRP A 90 2.83 8.87 2.01
N LEU A 91 4.02 8.62 1.47
CA LEU A 91 5.26 8.66 2.24
C LEU A 91 6.04 9.97 2.05
N ASP A 92 5.50 10.90 1.29
CA ASP A 92 6.14 12.20 1.07
C ASP A 92 6.10 13.01 2.37
N PRO A 93 7.27 13.33 2.95
CA PRO A 93 7.30 14.06 4.22
C PRO A 93 6.78 15.49 4.11
N LYS A 94 6.64 16.01 2.91
CA LYS A 94 6.10 17.35 2.68
C LYS A 94 4.58 17.40 2.73
N ARG A 95 3.91 16.23 2.74
CA ARG A 95 2.46 16.15 2.78
C ARG A 95 2.01 15.70 4.17
N SER A 96 0.97 16.35 4.70
CA SER A 96 0.39 15.93 5.97
C SER A 96 -0.60 14.79 5.74
N ILE A 97 -0.88 14.03 6.80
CA ILE A 97 -1.88 12.96 6.72
C ILE A 97 -3.25 13.54 6.37
N GLU A 98 -3.60 14.69 6.93
CA GLU A 98 -4.88 15.33 6.65
C GLU A 98 -5.02 15.67 5.17
N GLU A 99 -3.95 16.16 4.57
CA GLU A 99 -3.93 16.47 3.13
C GLU A 99 -4.09 15.19 2.30
N LEU A 100 -3.39 14.12 2.68
CA LEU A 100 -3.44 12.85 1.96
C LEU A 100 -4.82 12.21 2.04
N GLU A 101 -5.49 12.32 3.17
CA GLU A 101 -6.82 11.75 3.35
C GLU A 101 -7.89 12.42 2.48
N LYS A 102 -7.61 13.60 1.97
CA LYS A 102 -8.52 14.33 1.09
C LYS A 102 -8.35 13.96 -0.39
N THR A 103 -7.34 13.20 -0.72
CA THR A 103 -7.13 12.77 -2.13
C THR A 103 -7.75 11.38 -2.46
#